data_eaa4a546b6e696a21b873fc417185059
#
_entry.id   eaa4a546b6e696a21b873fc417185059
#
_cell.length_a   1.000
_cell.length_b   1.000
_cell.length_c   1.000
_cell.angle_alpha   90.00
_cell.angle_beta   90.00
_cell.angle_gamma   90.00
#
_symmetry.space_group_name_H-M   'P 1'
#
loop_
_entity.id
_entity.type
_entity.pdbx_description
1 polymer ?
#
loop_
_entity_poly.entity_id
_entity_poly.type
_entity_poly.pdbx_seq_one_letter_code
_entity_poly.pdbx_strand_id
1 'polypeptide(L)'
;MENLIKGFKENKAFRITSLLVLLLILITALAPVIAPYNPLEAVMRDANAAPSAAHLFGTDKLGRDVLSRILYGASYSLTSVLFLVFLIFVVGTFLGVIAGYFGGIVDTVIMRFADMMISFPGVILAIAIAGILGGSLVNAMIAMLCVTWTKYARLSRSMVLKIKKRDFVDAAIVSGGSSAHILWVHILPNILPLLVITAAADIGAMMMELAGLSFLGFGSQPPAPEWGLMLNEGRQQLQTAPWLMIFPGLAIFITVVVFNLWGDSLRDVLDPRQD
;
A
#
# COMPACT_ATOMS: atom_id res chain seq x y z
N MET A 1 -10.31 -8.07 -18.63
CA MET A 1 -9.93 -6.81 -19.30
C MET A 1 -11.14 -6.08 -19.88
N GLU A 2 -12.08 -6.74 -20.53
CA GLU A 2 -13.28 -6.11 -21.08
C GLU A 2 -14.09 -5.33 -20.04
N ASN A 3 -14.33 -5.90 -18.88
CA ASN A 3 -15.07 -5.25 -17.79
C ASN A 3 -14.39 -3.95 -17.30
N LEU A 4 -13.07 -3.90 -17.25
CA LEU A 4 -12.34 -2.67 -16.86
C LEU A 4 -12.45 -1.57 -17.93
N ILE A 5 -12.37 -1.95 -19.22
CA ILE A 5 -12.53 -1.00 -20.34
C ILE A 5 -13.98 -0.48 -20.40
N LYS A 6 -14.96 -1.37 -20.23
CA LYS A 6 -16.37 -1.01 -20.15
C LYS A 6 -16.62 -0.10 -18.94
N GLY A 7 -16.13 -0.48 -17.77
CA GLY A 7 -16.23 0.32 -16.55
C GLY A 7 -15.61 1.71 -16.70
N PHE A 8 -14.44 1.83 -17.32
CA PHE A 8 -13.80 3.13 -17.56
C PHE A 8 -14.64 4.04 -18.49
N LYS A 9 -15.40 3.47 -19.43
CA LYS A 9 -16.30 4.24 -20.32
C LYS A 9 -17.61 4.62 -19.65
N GLU A 10 -18.20 3.73 -18.86
CA GLU A 10 -19.56 3.83 -18.34
C GLU A 10 -19.61 4.41 -16.91
N ASN A 11 -18.65 4.07 -16.05
CA ASN A 11 -18.62 4.54 -14.66
C ASN A 11 -17.76 5.82 -14.54
N LYS A 12 -18.44 6.96 -14.31
CA LYS A 12 -17.78 8.27 -14.15
C LYS A 12 -16.83 8.29 -12.94
N ALA A 13 -17.21 7.66 -11.82
CA ALA A 13 -16.39 7.64 -10.60
C ALA A 13 -15.09 6.88 -10.87
N PHE A 14 -15.15 5.68 -11.46
CA PHE A 14 -13.97 4.89 -11.79
C PHE A 14 -13.05 5.61 -12.78
N ARG A 15 -13.61 6.30 -13.76
CA ARG A 15 -12.82 7.10 -14.72
C ARG A 15 -12.08 8.25 -14.04
N ILE A 16 -12.78 9.05 -13.21
CA ILE A 16 -12.17 10.19 -12.50
C ILE A 16 -11.08 9.70 -11.55
N THR A 17 -11.38 8.71 -10.71
CA THR A 17 -10.43 8.19 -9.72
C THR A 17 -9.22 7.54 -10.39
N SER A 18 -9.39 6.81 -11.49
CA SER A 18 -8.29 6.25 -12.27
C SER A 18 -7.40 7.34 -12.89
N LEU A 19 -7.98 8.45 -13.36
CA LEU A 19 -7.22 9.60 -13.85
C LEU A 19 -6.44 10.28 -12.71
N LEU A 20 -7.01 10.38 -11.50
CA LEU A 20 -6.31 10.91 -10.33
C LEU A 20 -5.15 10.02 -9.90
N VAL A 21 -5.33 8.69 -9.89
CA VAL A 21 -4.24 7.74 -9.64
C VAL A 21 -3.14 7.89 -10.69
N LEU A 22 -3.51 7.97 -11.97
CA LEU A 22 -2.55 8.19 -13.06
C LEU A 22 -1.79 9.51 -12.87
N LEU A 23 -2.48 10.59 -12.49
CA LEU A 23 -1.87 11.88 -12.21
C LEU A 23 -0.84 11.78 -11.06
N LEU A 24 -1.17 11.08 -9.96
CA LEU A 24 -0.23 10.86 -8.85
C LEU A 24 1.00 10.07 -9.31
N ILE A 25 0.82 9.03 -10.12
CA ILE A 25 1.92 8.25 -10.69
C ILE A 25 2.78 9.13 -11.61
N LEU A 26 2.17 9.96 -12.45
CA LEU A 26 2.89 10.88 -13.34
C LEU A 26 3.68 11.93 -12.55
N ILE A 27 3.09 12.55 -11.52
CA ILE A 27 3.80 13.48 -10.63
C ILE A 27 5.00 12.78 -9.99
N THR A 28 4.81 11.55 -9.51
CA THR A 28 5.88 10.74 -8.90
C THR A 28 7.01 10.47 -9.90
N ALA A 29 6.67 10.07 -11.11
CA ALA A 29 7.66 9.77 -12.16
C ALA A 29 8.39 11.02 -12.67
N LEU A 30 7.70 12.15 -12.73
CA LEU A 30 8.23 13.42 -13.21
C LEU A 30 8.87 14.26 -12.10
N ALA A 31 8.86 13.82 -10.84
CA ALA A 31 9.43 14.55 -9.71
C ALA A 31 10.85 15.10 -9.98
N PRO A 32 11.80 14.33 -10.58
CA PRO A 32 13.13 14.85 -10.88
C PRO A 32 13.16 16.03 -11.87
N VAL A 33 12.11 16.18 -12.67
CA VAL A 33 12.02 17.24 -13.70
C VAL A 33 11.25 18.46 -13.20
N ILE A 34 10.19 18.22 -12.40
CA ILE A 34 9.28 19.28 -11.95
C ILE A 34 9.68 19.91 -10.60
N ALA A 35 10.56 19.25 -9.84
CA ALA A 35 11.05 19.80 -8.58
C ALA A 35 11.95 21.02 -8.83
N PRO A 36 11.65 22.18 -8.21
CA PRO A 36 12.40 23.40 -8.45
C PRO A 36 13.83 23.36 -7.90
N TYR A 37 14.09 22.55 -6.87
CA TYR A 37 15.38 22.42 -6.19
C TYR A 37 15.78 20.96 -5.96
N ASN A 38 17.07 20.75 -5.67
CA ASN A 38 17.52 19.44 -5.19
C ASN A 38 16.94 19.17 -3.78
N PRO A 39 16.20 18.08 -3.55
CA PRO A 39 15.52 17.80 -2.28
C PRO A 39 16.47 17.54 -1.10
N LEU A 40 17.76 17.30 -1.37
CA LEU A 40 18.78 16.99 -0.37
C LEU A 40 19.75 18.16 -0.13
N GLU A 41 19.73 19.20 -0.96
CA GLU A 41 20.63 20.34 -0.84
C GLU A 41 20.25 21.20 0.36
N ALA A 42 21.16 21.28 1.32
CA ALA A 42 20.98 22.07 2.54
C ALA A 42 21.54 23.49 2.36
N VAL A 43 20.70 24.50 2.56
CA VAL A 43 21.06 25.92 2.51
C VAL A 43 20.76 26.56 3.86
N MET A 44 21.68 26.46 4.81
CA MET A 44 21.46 26.87 6.22
C MET A 44 21.00 28.33 6.38
N ARG A 45 21.33 29.21 5.42
CA ARG A 45 20.86 30.62 5.43
C ARG A 45 19.33 30.69 5.34
N ASP A 46 18.71 29.74 4.64
CA ASP A 46 17.28 29.72 4.39
C ASP A 46 16.55 28.72 5.33
N ALA A 47 17.20 28.37 6.47
CA ALA A 47 16.62 27.44 7.44
C ALA A 47 15.29 27.95 8.02
N ASN A 48 14.25 27.09 7.99
CA ASN A 48 12.90 27.40 8.46
C ASN A 48 12.28 28.66 7.82
N ALA A 49 12.63 28.98 6.57
CA ALA A 49 11.99 30.07 5.86
C ALA A 49 10.52 29.76 5.56
N ALA A 50 9.65 30.72 5.85
CA ALA A 50 8.20 30.58 5.58
C ALA A 50 7.92 30.46 4.06
N PRO A 51 6.77 29.92 3.66
CA PRO A 51 6.35 29.89 2.27
C PRO A 51 6.47 31.25 1.59
N SER A 52 7.12 31.27 0.43
CA SER A 52 7.46 32.48 -0.35
C SER A 52 7.51 32.17 -1.84
N ALA A 53 7.70 33.23 -2.67
CA ALA A 53 7.88 33.02 -4.12
C ALA A 53 9.14 32.21 -4.46
N ALA A 54 10.19 32.25 -3.63
CA ALA A 54 11.39 31.46 -3.79
C ALA A 54 11.16 30.00 -3.35
N HIS A 55 10.45 29.80 -2.25
CA HIS A 55 10.16 28.48 -1.68
C HIS A 55 8.65 28.38 -1.43
N LEU A 56 7.90 27.85 -2.40
CA LEU A 56 6.42 27.84 -2.38
C LEU A 56 5.83 27.20 -1.12
N PHE A 57 6.47 26.15 -0.59
CA PHE A 57 6.05 25.45 0.63
C PHE A 57 7.00 25.71 1.81
N GLY A 58 7.86 26.73 1.68
CA GLY A 58 8.89 27.05 2.67
C GLY A 58 10.06 26.05 2.66
N THR A 59 10.90 26.17 3.67
CA THR A 59 12.08 25.32 3.86
C THR A 59 12.08 24.63 5.21
N ASP A 60 12.86 23.56 5.34
CA ASP A 60 13.01 22.83 6.59
C ASP A 60 14.15 23.39 7.46
N LYS A 61 14.45 22.72 8.59
CA LYS A 61 15.52 23.11 9.54
C LYS A 61 16.92 23.16 8.94
N LEU A 62 17.15 22.53 7.81
CA LEU A 62 18.41 22.54 7.08
C LEU A 62 18.37 23.49 5.86
N GLY A 63 17.25 24.21 5.66
CA GLY A 63 17.04 25.08 4.50
C GLY A 63 16.73 24.32 3.20
N ARG A 64 16.34 23.04 3.28
CA ARG A 64 15.93 22.24 2.12
C ARG A 64 14.51 22.62 1.69
N ASP A 65 14.26 22.74 0.38
CA ASP A 65 12.94 23.12 -0.16
C ASP A 65 11.89 22.03 0.09
N VAL A 66 10.80 22.40 0.78
CA VAL A 66 9.74 21.45 1.19
C VAL A 66 8.96 20.93 0.00
N LEU A 67 8.66 21.77 -1.02
CA LEU A 67 7.95 21.34 -2.22
C LEU A 67 8.75 20.28 -2.98
N SER A 68 10.03 20.52 -3.21
CA SER A 68 10.93 19.55 -3.86
C SER A 68 11.02 18.25 -3.09
N ARG A 69 11.10 18.32 -1.76
CA ARG A 69 11.08 17.14 -0.89
C ARG A 69 9.77 16.37 -0.98
N ILE A 70 8.62 17.04 -1.07
CA ILE A 70 7.32 16.37 -1.23
C ILE A 70 7.22 15.68 -2.59
N LEU A 71 7.65 16.34 -3.66
CA LEU A 71 7.61 15.74 -5.00
C LEU A 71 8.51 14.50 -5.09
N TYR A 72 9.75 14.58 -4.62
CA TYR A 72 10.63 13.40 -4.54
C TYR A 72 10.14 12.36 -3.53
N GLY A 73 9.55 12.82 -2.42
CA GLY A 73 8.97 11.98 -1.38
C GLY A 73 7.86 11.09 -1.89
N ALA A 74 7.12 11.53 -2.91
CA ALA A 74 6.13 10.72 -3.59
C ALA A 74 6.75 9.40 -4.12
N SER A 75 7.95 9.45 -4.70
CA SER A 75 8.64 8.25 -5.17
C SER A 75 8.98 7.29 -4.02
N TYR A 76 9.45 7.80 -2.89
CA TYR A 76 9.76 6.97 -1.72
C TYR A 76 8.50 6.38 -1.09
N SER A 77 7.51 7.23 -0.80
CA SER A 77 6.30 6.82 -0.08
C SER A 77 5.38 5.95 -0.93
N LEU A 78 5.08 6.37 -2.17
CA LEU A 78 4.14 5.66 -3.02
C LEU A 78 4.70 4.33 -3.53
N THR A 79 5.97 4.30 -4.01
CA THR A 79 6.56 3.05 -4.49
C THR A 79 6.72 2.02 -3.38
N SER A 80 7.09 2.46 -2.17
CA SER A 80 7.23 1.56 -1.01
C SER A 80 5.89 0.95 -0.62
N VAL A 81 4.82 1.75 -0.59
CA VAL A 81 3.48 1.24 -0.27
C VAL A 81 2.96 0.29 -1.33
N LEU A 82 3.08 0.64 -2.61
CA LEU A 82 2.65 -0.24 -3.71
C LEU A 82 3.41 -1.56 -3.68
N PHE A 83 4.72 -1.52 -3.45
CA PHE A 83 5.53 -2.73 -3.33
C PHE A 83 5.17 -3.55 -2.08
N LEU A 84 4.92 -2.90 -0.95
CA LEU A 84 4.47 -3.56 0.27
C LEU A 84 3.13 -4.26 0.07
N VAL A 85 2.12 -3.57 -0.50
CA VAL A 85 0.80 -4.17 -0.78
C VAL A 85 0.94 -5.34 -1.75
N PHE A 86 1.78 -5.23 -2.77
CA PHE A 86 2.08 -6.32 -3.68
C PHE A 86 2.67 -7.53 -2.95
N LEU A 87 3.65 -7.34 -2.07
CA LEU A 87 4.23 -8.44 -1.29
C LEU A 87 3.22 -9.10 -0.36
N ILE A 88 2.43 -8.30 0.37
CA ILE A 88 1.37 -8.79 1.25
C ILE A 88 0.34 -9.60 0.46
N PHE A 89 -0.09 -9.07 -0.68
CA PHE A 89 -1.01 -9.73 -1.60
C PHE A 89 -0.46 -11.07 -2.09
N VAL A 90 0.78 -11.12 -2.58
CA VAL A 90 1.40 -12.34 -3.12
C VAL A 90 1.59 -13.38 -2.02
N VAL A 91 2.24 -13.01 -0.92
CA VAL A 91 2.54 -13.94 0.18
C VAL A 91 1.26 -14.45 0.84
N GLY A 92 0.34 -13.55 1.17
CA GLY A 92 -0.91 -13.93 1.83
C GLY A 92 -1.80 -14.78 0.92
N THR A 93 -1.95 -14.41 -0.35
CA THR A 93 -2.73 -15.20 -1.33
C THR A 93 -2.14 -16.58 -1.52
N PHE A 94 -0.82 -16.67 -1.71
CA PHE A 94 -0.11 -17.94 -1.91
C PHE A 94 -0.33 -18.89 -0.71
N LEU A 95 -0.10 -18.41 0.51
CA LEU A 95 -0.29 -19.20 1.73
C LEU A 95 -1.76 -19.61 1.93
N GLY A 96 -2.70 -18.70 1.66
CA GLY A 96 -4.12 -19.00 1.80
C GLY A 96 -4.65 -19.96 0.74
N VAL A 97 -4.17 -19.87 -0.50
CA VAL A 97 -4.51 -20.80 -1.57
C VAL A 97 -4.01 -22.20 -1.24
N ILE A 98 -2.77 -22.33 -0.78
CA ILE A 98 -2.20 -23.62 -0.34
C ILE A 98 -3.00 -24.19 0.83
N ALA A 99 -3.27 -23.39 1.87
CA ALA A 99 -4.06 -23.82 3.01
C ALA A 99 -5.45 -24.32 2.61
N GLY A 100 -6.17 -23.54 1.79
CA GLY A 100 -7.54 -23.88 1.35
C GLY A 100 -7.60 -25.11 0.43
N TYR A 101 -6.61 -25.26 -0.46
CA TYR A 101 -6.60 -26.35 -1.43
C TYR A 101 -6.21 -27.69 -0.81
N PHE A 102 -5.07 -27.75 -0.11
CA PHE A 102 -4.55 -28.99 0.46
C PHE A 102 -5.28 -29.39 1.75
N GLY A 103 -5.70 -28.43 2.57
CA GLY A 103 -6.40 -28.71 3.83
C GLY A 103 -5.52 -29.41 4.87
N GLY A 104 -6.19 -30.12 5.80
CA GLY A 104 -5.50 -30.96 6.79
C GLY A 104 -4.45 -30.24 7.64
N ILE A 105 -3.26 -30.85 7.77
CA ILE A 105 -2.16 -30.32 8.57
C ILE A 105 -1.63 -28.99 8.00
N VAL A 106 -1.53 -28.88 6.67
CA VAL A 106 -1.03 -27.67 5.99
C VAL A 106 -1.91 -26.47 6.34
N ASP A 107 -3.22 -26.63 6.22
CA ASP A 107 -4.20 -25.62 6.60
C ASP A 107 -4.08 -25.26 8.09
N THR A 108 -4.04 -26.28 8.94
CA THR A 108 -3.94 -26.10 10.38
C THR A 108 -2.70 -25.29 10.77
N VAL A 109 -1.54 -25.64 10.24
CA VAL A 109 -0.27 -24.93 10.55
C VAL A 109 -0.33 -23.47 10.11
N ILE A 110 -0.69 -23.22 8.82
CA ILE A 110 -0.73 -21.85 8.29
C ILE A 110 -1.73 -20.99 9.06
N MET A 111 -2.93 -21.52 9.33
CA MET A 111 -3.97 -20.76 10.05
C MET A 111 -3.63 -20.55 11.53
N ARG A 112 -2.94 -21.47 12.20
CA ARG A 112 -2.45 -21.26 13.57
C ARG A 112 -1.42 -20.13 13.63
N PHE A 113 -0.50 -20.06 12.68
CA PHE A 113 0.40 -18.91 12.58
C PHE A 113 -0.36 -17.61 12.32
N ALA A 114 -1.34 -17.62 11.44
CA ALA A 114 -2.19 -16.45 11.20
C ALA A 114 -2.96 -16.05 12.47
N ASP A 115 -3.50 -17.01 13.23
CA ASP A 115 -4.21 -16.77 14.49
C ASP A 115 -3.30 -16.14 15.55
N MET A 116 -2.05 -16.62 15.67
CA MET A 116 -1.06 -16.02 16.58
C MET A 116 -0.76 -14.57 16.23
N MET A 117 -0.59 -14.24 14.92
CA MET A 117 -0.33 -12.87 14.50
C MET A 117 -1.51 -11.93 14.80
N ILE A 118 -2.74 -12.39 14.56
CA ILE A 118 -3.96 -11.59 14.77
C ILE A 118 -4.34 -11.47 16.26
N SER A 119 -3.80 -12.32 17.14
CA SER A 119 -4.06 -12.21 18.58
C SER A 119 -3.48 -10.91 19.19
N PHE A 120 -2.56 -10.27 18.51
CA PHE A 120 -2.01 -8.97 18.88
C PHE A 120 -2.61 -7.86 18.00
N PRO A 121 -2.78 -6.64 18.54
CA PRO A 121 -3.11 -5.47 17.69
C PRO A 121 -2.01 -5.28 16.63
N GLY A 122 -2.39 -5.33 15.32
CA GLY A 122 -1.44 -5.41 14.22
C GLY A 122 -0.39 -4.30 14.22
N VAL A 123 -0.81 -3.05 14.44
CA VAL A 123 0.11 -1.90 14.49
C VAL A 123 1.12 -2.03 15.63
N ILE A 124 0.70 -2.51 16.81
CA ILE A 124 1.60 -2.69 17.97
C ILE A 124 2.64 -3.77 17.67
N LEU A 125 2.21 -4.87 17.06
CA LEU A 125 3.13 -5.95 16.68
C LEU A 125 4.10 -5.48 15.58
N ALA A 126 3.65 -4.70 14.61
CA ALA A 126 4.51 -4.12 13.58
C ALA A 126 5.56 -3.17 14.18
N ILE A 127 5.18 -2.31 15.14
CA ILE A 127 6.11 -1.42 15.87
C ILE A 127 7.15 -2.26 16.64
N ALA A 128 6.73 -3.31 17.33
CA ALA A 128 7.64 -4.18 18.10
C ALA A 128 8.67 -4.86 17.16
N ILE A 129 8.22 -5.42 16.04
CA ILE A 129 9.10 -6.06 15.04
C ILE A 129 10.05 -5.02 14.43
N ALA A 130 9.53 -3.87 13.99
CA ALA A 130 10.35 -2.80 13.41
C ALA A 130 11.39 -2.25 14.41
N GLY A 131 11.01 -2.15 15.70
CA GLY A 131 11.92 -1.76 16.77
C GLY A 131 13.08 -2.73 16.97
N ILE A 132 12.84 -4.04 16.86
CA ILE A 132 13.88 -5.08 16.95
C ILE A 132 14.80 -5.06 15.73
N LEU A 133 14.22 -4.86 14.53
CA LEU A 133 14.97 -4.84 13.26
C LEU A 133 15.78 -3.55 13.08
N GLY A 134 15.42 -2.48 13.78
CA GLY A 134 16.02 -1.15 13.65
C GLY A 134 15.35 -0.28 12.61
N GLY A 135 15.56 1.05 12.74
CA GLY A 135 14.94 2.07 11.89
C GLY A 135 15.41 2.01 10.43
N SER A 136 14.55 1.54 9.54
CA SER A 136 14.77 1.50 8.09
C SER A 136 13.42 1.30 7.39
N LEU A 137 13.25 1.91 6.21
CA LEU A 137 12.03 1.72 5.42
C LEU A 137 11.79 0.24 5.07
N VAL A 138 12.85 -0.49 4.73
CA VAL A 138 12.78 -1.92 4.43
C VAL A 138 12.35 -2.73 5.66
N ASN A 139 12.91 -2.43 6.83
CA ASN A 139 12.55 -3.11 8.07
C ASN A 139 11.09 -2.84 8.48
N ALA A 140 10.62 -1.60 8.29
CA ALA A 140 9.21 -1.26 8.49
C ALA A 140 8.29 -2.06 7.55
N MET A 141 8.67 -2.19 6.28
CA MET A 141 7.91 -2.99 5.31
C MET A 141 7.92 -4.48 5.68
N ILE A 142 9.05 -5.04 6.12
CA ILE A 142 9.15 -6.43 6.60
C ILE A 142 8.24 -6.62 7.83
N ALA A 143 8.28 -5.69 8.79
CA ALA A 143 7.44 -5.75 9.98
C ALA A 143 5.94 -5.75 9.62
N MET A 144 5.52 -4.87 8.71
CA MET A 144 4.14 -4.83 8.22
C MET A 144 3.77 -6.09 7.45
N LEU A 145 4.66 -6.60 6.60
CA LEU A 145 4.44 -7.86 5.86
C LEU A 145 4.21 -9.02 6.83
N CYS A 146 5.05 -9.16 7.86
CA CYS A 146 4.92 -10.22 8.88
C CYS A 146 3.57 -10.25 9.58
N VAL A 147 2.88 -9.12 9.66
CA VAL A 147 1.57 -9.01 10.32
C VAL A 147 0.40 -9.10 9.33
N THR A 148 0.48 -8.37 8.23
CA THR A 148 -0.69 -8.09 7.36
C THR A 148 -0.99 -9.18 6.34
N TRP A 149 -0.04 -10.09 6.02
CA TRP A 149 -0.28 -11.23 5.12
C TRP A 149 -1.47 -12.10 5.55
N THR A 150 -1.74 -12.15 6.84
CA THR A 150 -2.79 -12.99 7.46
C THR A 150 -4.19 -12.67 6.94
N LYS A 151 -4.48 -11.40 6.66
CA LYS A 151 -5.74 -10.94 6.06
C LYS A 151 -5.99 -11.62 4.70
N TYR A 152 -4.99 -11.58 3.82
CA TYR A 152 -5.09 -12.17 2.48
C TYR A 152 -5.08 -13.69 2.53
N ALA A 153 -4.32 -14.29 3.45
CA ALA A 153 -4.31 -15.74 3.63
C ALA A 153 -5.69 -16.27 4.04
N ARG A 154 -6.36 -15.62 4.98
CA ARG A 154 -7.72 -16.00 5.39
C ARG A 154 -8.75 -15.76 4.29
N LEU A 155 -8.67 -14.63 3.59
CA LEU A 155 -9.58 -14.29 2.51
C LEU A 155 -9.47 -15.31 1.37
N SER A 156 -8.26 -15.53 0.84
CA SER A 156 -8.02 -16.47 -0.25
C SER A 156 -8.36 -17.90 0.15
N ARG A 157 -8.01 -18.35 1.37
CA ARG A 157 -8.42 -19.67 1.88
C ARG A 157 -9.94 -19.82 1.87
N SER A 158 -10.68 -18.85 2.38
CA SER A 158 -12.16 -18.93 2.43
C SER A 158 -12.77 -19.04 1.03
N MET A 159 -12.21 -18.33 0.07
CA MET A 159 -12.65 -18.37 -1.33
C MET A 159 -12.28 -19.70 -1.99
N VAL A 160 -11.08 -20.23 -1.77
CA VAL A 160 -10.65 -21.54 -2.28
C VAL A 160 -11.58 -22.63 -1.77
N LEU A 161 -11.89 -22.67 -0.47
CA LEU A 161 -12.80 -23.65 0.12
C LEU A 161 -14.22 -23.58 -0.48
N LYS A 162 -14.67 -22.39 -0.89
CA LYS A 162 -15.96 -22.20 -1.56
C LYS A 162 -15.92 -22.67 -3.02
N ILE A 163 -14.86 -22.33 -3.76
CA ILE A 163 -14.73 -22.66 -5.18
C ILE A 163 -14.42 -24.15 -5.37
N LYS A 164 -13.62 -24.75 -4.50
CA LYS A 164 -13.26 -26.17 -4.55
C LYS A 164 -14.47 -27.11 -4.54
N LYS A 165 -15.63 -26.64 -4.06
CA LYS A 165 -16.89 -27.41 -4.01
C LYS A 165 -17.79 -27.20 -5.23
N ARG A 166 -17.28 -26.58 -6.29
CA ARG A 166 -18.06 -26.33 -7.52
C ARG A 166 -17.89 -27.46 -8.52
N ASP A 167 -18.95 -27.79 -9.21
CA ASP A 167 -19.04 -28.91 -10.18
C ASP A 167 -17.95 -28.87 -11.25
N PHE A 168 -17.56 -27.68 -11.71
CA PHE A 168 -16.49 -27.54 -12.71
C PHE A 168 -15.10 -27.93 -12.17
N VAL A 169 -14.87 -27.79 -10.85
CA VAL A 169 -13.62 -28.25 -10.21
C VAL A 169 -13.64 -29.76 -10.08
N ASP A 170 -14.77 -30.34 -9.68
CA ASP A 170 -14.94 -31.79 -9.61
C ASP A 170 -14.80 -32.43 -11.00
N ALA A 171 -15.38 -31.82 -12.04
CA ALA A 171 -15.19 -32.26 -13.43
C ALA A 171 -13.71 -32.24 -13.85
N ALA A 172 -12.97 -31.19 -13.48
CA ALA A 172 -11.54 -31.10 -13.78
C ALA A 172 -10.71 -32.18 -13.06
N ILE A 173 -11.09 -32.53 -11.80
CA ILE A 173 -10.46 -33.62 -11.04
C ILE A 173 -10.73 -34.98 -11.71
N VAL A 174 -11.99 -35.26 -12.05
CA VAL A 174 -12.40 -36.51 -12.70
C VAL A 174 -11.74 -36.67 -14.08
N SER A 175 -11.52 -35.56 -14.78
CA SER A 175 -10.78 -35.53 -16.06
C SER A 175 -9.26 -35.72 -15.93
N GLY A 176 -8.74 -35.99 -14.72
CA GLY A 176 -7.33 -36.26 -14.47
C GLY A 176 -6.45 -35.00 -14.38
N GLY A 177 -7.04 -33.83 -14.15
CA GLY A 177 -6.31 -32.59 -13.96
C GLY A 177 -5.35 -32.65 -12.77
N SER A 178 -4.08 -32.24 -12.95
CA SER A 178 -3.14 -32.15 -11.83
C SER A 178 -3.54 -31.02 -10.87
N SER A 179 -3.12 -31.12 -9.59
CA SER A 179 -3.40 -30.08 -8.58
C SER A 179 -2.92 -28.69 -9.02
N ALA A 180 -1.73 -28.62 -9.66
CA ALA A 180 -1.23 -27.35 -10.19
C ALA A 180 -2.12 -26.79 -11.30
N HIS A 181 -2.58 -27.63 -12.22
CA HIS A 181 -3.51 -27.22 -13.28
C HIS A 181 -4.83 -26.70 -12.71
N ILE A 182 -5.41 -27.40 -11.76
CA ILE A 182 -6.66 -27.00 -11.09
C ILE A 182 -6.49 -25.65 -10.38
N LEU A 183 -5.40 -25.46 -9.66
CA LEU A 183 -5.11 -24.22 -8.96
C LEU A 183 -4.97 -23.05 -9.93
N TRP A 184 -4.15 -23.18 -10.99
CA TRP A 184 -3.84 -22.07 -11.89
C TRP A 184 -4.96 -21.76 -12.88
N VAL A 185 -5.70 -22.77 -13.34
CA VAL A 185 -6.71 -22.60 -14.41
C VAL A 185 -8.12 -22.43 -13.84
N HIS A 186 -8.45 -23.10 -12.74
CA HIS A 186 -9.82 -23.11 -12.24
C HIS A 186 -10.01 -22.34 -10.93
N ILE A 187 -9.03 -22.32 -10.01
CA ILE A 187 -9.22 -21.68 -8.70
C ILE A 187 -8.73 -20.23 -8.74
N LEU A 188 -7.46 -20.00 -9.06
CA LEU A 188 -6.84 -18.68 -8.97
C LEU A 188 -7.55 -17.62 -9.80
N PRO A 189 -7.94 -17.85 -11.08
CA PRO A 189 -8.64 -16.85 -11.87
C PRO A 189 -10.00 -16.43 -11.29
N ASN A 190 -10.67 -17.34 -10.57
CA ASN A 190 -11.97 -17.09 -9.97
C ASN A 190 -11.89 -16.31 -8.64
N ILE A 191 -10.77 -16.38 -7.92
CA ILE A 191 -10.59 -15.63 -6.65
C ILE A 191 -9.87 -14.30 -6.86
N LEU A 192 -9.05 -14.20 -7.91
CA LEU A 192 -8.18 -13.06 -8.18
C LEU A 192 -8.92 -11.71 -8.24
N PRO A 193 -10.08 -11.57 -8.90
CA PRO A 193 -10.77 -10.29 -8.98
C PRO A 193 -11.06 -9.68 -7.59
N LEU A 194 -11.61 -10.43 -6.65
CA LEU A 194 -11.92 -9.93 -5.32
C LEU A 194 -10.64 -9.62 -4.52
N LEU A 195 -9.58 -10.42 -4.69
CA LEU A 195 -8.30 -10.17 -4.03
C LEU A 195 -7.64 -8.88 -4.54
N VAL A 196 -7.73 -8.61 -5.85
CA VAL A 196 -7.20 -7.37 -6.47
C VAL A 196 -8.00 -6.15 -5.99
N ILE A 197 -9.33 -6.24 -5.91
CA ILE A 197 -10.17 -5.18 -5.34
C ILE A 197 -9.75 -4.88 -3.90
N THR A 198 -9.54 -5.95 -3.10
CA THR A 198 -9.11 -5.80 -1.71
C THR A 198 -7.74 -5.12 -1.62
N ALA A 199 -6.79 -5.51 -2.50
CA ALA A 199 -5.46 -4.91 -2.54
C ALA A 199 -5.51 -3.43 -2.92
N ALA A 200 -6.33 -3.05 -3.89
CA ALA A 200 -6.51 -1.67 -4.29
C ALA A 200 -7.08 -0.80 -3.14
N ALA A 201 -8.06 -1.32 -2.41
CA ALA A 201 -8.63 -0.64 -1.24
C ALA A 201 -7.65 -0.53 -0.06
N ASP A 202 -6.70 -1.47 0.05
CA ASP A 202 -5.72 -1.47 1.15
C ASP A 202 -4.55 -0.49 0.95
N ILE A 203 -4.33 0.03 -0.25
CA ILE A 203 -3.20 0.96 -0.52
C ILE A 203 -3.25 2.18 0.41
N GLY A 204 -4.43 2.78 0.59
CA GLY A 204 -4.60 3.94 1.46
C GLY A 204 -4.30 3.61 2.94
N ALA A 205 -4.78 2.49 3.44
CA ALA A 205 -4.52 2.03 4.81
C ALA A 205 -3.01 1.76 5.03
N MET A 206 -2.37 1.06 4.10
CA MET A 206 -0.93 0.76 4.17
C MET A 206 -0.07 2.03 4.08
N MET A 207 -0.51 3.04 3.32
CA MET A 207 0.14 4.36 3.29
C MET A 207 0.12 5.01 4.68
N MET A 208 -1.02 5.01 5.35
CA MET A 208 -1.15 5.57 6.70
C MET A 208 -0.30 4.83 7.73
N GLU A 209 -0.31 3.49 7.69
CA GLU A 209 0.44 2.66 8.62
C GLU A 209 1.96 2.79 8.42
N LEU A 210 2.45 2.75 7.18
CA LEU A 210 3.88 2.90 6.88
C LEU A 210 4.38 4.32 7.21
N ALA A 211 3.61 5.36 6.87
CA ALA A 211 3.91 6.73 7.26
C ALA A 211 3.90 6.89 8.79
N GLY A 212 2.98 6.21 9.49
CA GLY A 212 2.94 6.16 10.95
C GLY A 212 4.20 5.54 11.56
N LEU A 213 4.69 4.42 11.04
CA LEU A 213 5.95 3.81 11.47
C LEU A 213 7.15 4.73 11.22
N SER A 214 7.19 5.40 10.07
CA SER A 214 8.23 6.39 9.75
C SER A 214 8.15 7.61 10.69
N PHE A 215 6.94 8.11 10.97
CA PHE A 215 6.71 9.18 11.93
C PHE A 215 7.18 8.84 13.34
N LEU A 216 7.06 7.58 13.77
CA LEU A 216 7.55 7.08 15.05
C LEU A 216 9.07 6.83 15.05
N GLY A 217 9.74 6.91 13.89
CA GLY A 217 11.18 6.73 13.75
C GLY A 217 11.62 5.31 13.40
N PHE A 218 10.67 4.40 13.16
CA PHE A 218 10.96 3.00 12.80
C PHE A 218 11.04 2.78 11.27
N GLY A 219 10.65 3.77 10.46
CA GLY A 219 10.68 3.69 9.01
C GLY A 219 11.92 4.33 8.39
N SER A 220 11.69 5.14 7.36
CA SER A 220 12.74 5.83 6.62
C SER A 220 13.62 6.68 7.53
N GLN A 221 14.92 6.82 7.16
CA GLN A 221 15.89 7.60 7.92
C GLN A 221 16.39 8.81 7.12
N PRO A 222 16.81 9.90 7.78
CA PRO A 222 17.43 11.03 7.10
C PRO A 222 18.63 10.57 6.27
N PRO A 223 18.87 11.21 5.10
CA PRO A 223 18.24 12.42 4.56
C PRO A 223 17.04 12.17 3.63
N ALA A 224 16.49 10.98 3.57
CA ALA A 224 15.44 10.60 2.63
C ALA A 224 14.22 11.55 2.73
N PRO A 225 13.61 11.98 1.61
CA PRO A 225 12.45 12.85 1.62
C PRO A 225 11.11 12.10 1.76
N GLU A 226 11.07 10.98 2.49
CA GLU A 226 9.86 10.18 2.70
C GLU A 226 8.87 10.96 3.58
N TRP A 227 7.57 10.93 3.23
CA TRP A 227 6.55 11.81 3.83
C TRP A 227 6.33 11.59 5.34
N GLY A 228 6.33 10.35 5.82
CA GLY A 228 6.23 10.04 7.25
C GLY A 228 7.45 10.52 8.03
N LEU A 229 8.65 10.39 7.45
CA LEU A 229 9.87 10.94 8.02
C LEU A 229 9.84 12.47 8.03
N MET A 230 9.32 13.13 6.97
CA MET A 230 9.17 14.59 6.95
C MET A 230 8.26 15.08 8.09
N LEU A 231 7.17 14.34 8.38
CA LEU A 231 6.32 14.62 9.54
C LEU A 231 7.08 14.46 10.86
N ASN A 232 7.92 13.42 10.98
CA ASN A 232 8.76 13.22 12.17
C ASN A 232 9.75 14.37 12.36
N GLU A 233 10.43 14.80 11.29
CA GLU A 233 11.37 15.92 11.31
C GLU A 233 10.68 17.26 11.67
N GLY A 234 9.45 17.47 11.19
CA GLY A 234 8.67 18.71 11.39
C GLY A 234 8.00 18.83 12.76
N ARG A 235 7.75 17.71 13.47
CA ARG A 235 6.95 17.70 14.72
C ARG A 235 7.46 18.65 15.80
N GLN A 236 8.77 18.81 15.91
CA GLN A 236 9.40 19.66 16.93
C GLN A 236 9.26 21.17 16.60
N GLN A 237 8.92 21.49 15.35
CA GLN A 237 8.82 22.85 14.85
C GLN A 237 7.37 23.25 14.52
N LEU A 238 6.40 22.51 15.02
CA LEU A 238 4.97 22.74 14.70
C LEU A 238 4.51 24.16 15.02
N GLN A 239 5.03 24.78 16.08
CA GLN A 239 4.64 26.13 16.50
C GLN A 239 5.34 27.23 15.67
N THR A 240 6.53 26.98 15.16
CA THR A 240 7.36 27.97 14.45
C THR A 240 7.34 27.81 12.94
N ALA A 241 7.20 26.57 12.47
CA ALA A 241 7.22 26.20 11.05
C ALA A 241 6.13 25.14 10.74
N PRO A 242 4.83 25.47 10.87
CA PRO A 242 3.72 24.50 10.73
C PRO A 242 3.64 23.88 9.32
N TRP A 243 4.14 24.56 8.29
CA TRP A 243 4.20 24.05 6.92
C TRP A 243 4.95 22.74 6.79
N LEU A 244 5.94 22.47 7.68
CA LEU A 244 6.71 21.21 7.70
C LEU A 244 5.87 19.98 8.02
N MET A 245 4.72 20.15 8.66
CA MET A 245 3.76 19.08 8.90
C MET A 245 2.54 19.15 7.98
N ILE A 246 2.05 20.35 7.69
CA ILE A 246 0.84 20.55 6.90
C ILE A 246 1.01 19.97 5.49
N PHE A 247 2.09 20.32 4.78
CA PHE A 247 2.23 19.92 3.38
C PHE A 247 2.52 18.42 3.19
N PRO A 248 3.43 17.77 3.94
CA PRO A 248 3.56 16.30 3.86
C PRO A 248 2.30 15.57 4.32
N GLY A 249 1.62 16.08 5.36
CA GLY A 249 0.35 15.54 5.81
C GLY A 249 -0.75 15.61 4.74
N LEU A 250 -0.85 16.74 4.01
CA LEU A 250 -1.75 16.89 2.88
C LEU A 250 -1.39 15.94 1.71
N ALA A 251 -0.10 15.73 1.44
CA ALA A 251 0.32 14.79 0.41
C ALA A 251 -0.13 13.35 0.74
N ILE A 252 0.07 12.91 1.99
CA ILE A 252 -0.44 11.61 2.48
C ILE A 252 -1.97 11.58 2.37
N PHE A 253 -2.66 12.58 2.89
CA PHE A 253 -4.13 12.65 2.91
C PHE A 253 -4.73 12.55 1.50
N ILE A 254 -4.22 13.35 0.55
CA ILE A 254 -4.70 13.33 -0.85
C ILE A 254 -4.46 11.94 -1.46
N THR A 255 -3.29 11.36 -1.25
CA THR A 255 -2.95 10.03 -1.77
C THR A 255 -3.90 8.96 -1.20
N VAL A 256 -4.13 8.97 0.10
CA VAL A 256 -5.05 8.04 0.78
C VAL A 256 -6.47 8.18 0.24
N VAL A 257 -6.98 9.40 0.13
CA VAL A 257 -8.33 9.66 -0.41
C VAL A 257 -8.45 9.16 -1.85
N VAL A 258 -7.47 9.47 -2.70
CA VAL A 258 -7.49 9.05 -4.11
C VAL A 258 -7.50 7.53 -4.23
N PHE A 259 -6.63 6.81 -3.50
CA PHE A 259 -6.58 5.35 -3.57
C PHE A 259 -7.81 4.68 -2.94
N ASN A 260 -8.37 5.22 -1.86
CA ASN A 260 -9.60 4.68 -1.28
C ASN A 260 -10.78 4.83 -2.26
N LEU A 261 -10.98 6.01 -2.82
CA LEU A 261 -12.03 6.25 -3.82
C LEU A 261 -11.83 5.40 -5.08
N TRP A 262 -10.58 5.18 -5.49
CA TRP A 262 -10.27 4.30 -6.62
C TRP A 262 -10.56 2.84 -6.29
N GLY A 263 -10.21 2.36 -5.11
CA GLY A 263 -10.52 1.01 -4.64
C GLY A 263 -12.02 0.74 -4.60
N ASP A 264 -12.81 1.68 -4.07
CA ASP A 264 -14.28 1.60 -4.04
C ASP A 264 -14.88 1.57 -5.45
N SER A 265 -14.45 2.46 -6.33
CA SER A 265 -14.94 2.51 -7.71
C SER A 265 -14.50 1.29 -8.54
N LEU A 266 -13.33 0.72 -8.27
CA LEU A 266 -12.87 -0.54 -8.87
C LEU A 266 -13.75 -1.71 -8.43
N ARG A 267 -14.17 -1.72 -7.16
CA ARG A 267 -15.11 -2.72 -6.64
C ARG A 267 -16.42 -2.67 -7.38
N ASP A 268 -16.99 -1.47 -7.58
CA ASP A 268 -18.26 -1.29 -8.30
C ASP A 268 -18.21 -1.82 -9.74
N VAL A 269 -17.05 -1.67 -10.41
CA VAL A 269 -16.85 -2.14 -11.79
C VAL A 269 -16.61 -3.64 -11.89
N LEU A 270 -15.99 -4.25 -10.87
CA LEU A 270 -15.63 -5.67 -10.89
C LEU A 270 -16.62 -6.56 -10.11
N ASP A 271 -17.63 -6.00 -9.42
CA ASP A 271 -18.65 -6.79 -8.71
C ASP A 271 -19.61 -7.42 -9.72
N PRO A 272 -19.65 -8.78 -9.82
CA PRO A 272 -20.49 -9.47 -10.80
C PRO A 272 -22.00 -9.44 -10.48
N ARG A 273 -22.42 -8.71 -9.42
CA ARG A 273 -23.82 -8.65 -8.99
C ARG A 273 -24.64 -7.52 -9.62
N GLN A 274 -24.05 -6.75 -10.53
CA GLN A 274 -24.73 -5.62 -11.20
C GLN A 274 -25.26 -5.96 -12.60
N ASP A 275 -25.16 -7.23 -13.05
CA ASP A 275 -25.79 -7.72 -14.30
C ASP A 275 -27.05 -8.57 -14.00
#